data_850e555e66490ec4af03d2794b10f408
#
_entry.id   850e555e66490ec4af03d2794b10f408
#
_cell.length_a   1.000
_cell.length_b   1.000
_cell.length_c   1.000
_cell.angle_alpha   90.00
_cell.angle_beta   90.00
_cell.angle_gamma   90.00
#
_symmetry.space_group_name_H-M   'P 1'
#
loop_
_entity.id
_entity.type
_entity.pdbx_description
1 polymer ?
#
loop_
_entity_poly.entity_id
_entity_poly.type
_entity_poly.pdbx_seq_one_letter_code
_entity_poly.pdbx_strand_id
1 'polypeptide(L)'
;MPTLDHITLVVHDYARSKAFYEAALAPLGIKKVMEFGQACGFGRDLKPDFWIGTGPTSFQAPEQLRIITPTHVAFSARSRAEVEGFHAAALAAGGKDFGAPGLRTHYHPRYYGAFVLDPDGHDIEAVFHG
;
A
#
# COMPACT_ATOMS: atom_id res chain seq x y z
N MET A 1 3.48 -10.08 18.23
CA MET A 1 2.60 -8.91 18.08
C MET A 1 3.30 -7.82 17.27
N PRO A 2 2.68 -7.27 16.26
CA PRO A 2 3.27 -6.17 15.49
C PRO A 2 3.49 -4.94 16.39
N THR A 3 4.52 -4.17 16.09
CA THR A 3 4.78 -2.93 16.80
C THR A 3 3.91 -1.78 16.28
N LEU A 4 3.51 -1.83 15.01
CA LEU A 4 2.60 -0.85 14.43
C LEU A 4 1.18 -1.36 14.51
N ASP A 5 0.27 -0.54 15.04
CA ASP A 5 -1.17 -0.85 15.03
C ASP A 5 -1.76 -0.49 13.66
N HIS A 6 -1.57 0.74 13.23
CA HIS A 6 -2.01 1.19 11.91
C HIS A 6 -1.26 2.44 11.48
N ILE A 7 -1.26 2.71 10.18
CA ILE A 7 -0.76 3.95 9.60
C ILE A 7 -1.82 4.52 8.65
N THR A 8 -1.75 5.80 8.37
CA THR A 8 -2.63 6.47 7.41
C THR A 8 -1.79 7.18 6.34
N LEU A 9 -2.11 6.90 5.09
CA LEU A 9 -1.46 7.50 3.94
C LEU A 9 -2.39 8.55 3.34
N VAL A 10 -1.86 9.76 3.09
CA VAL A 10 -2.64 10.83 2.45
C VAL A 10 -2.69 10.60 0.96
N VAL A 11 -3.90 10.71 0.38
CA VAL A 11 -4.12 10.57 -1.06
C VAL A 11 -4.94 11.77 -1.57
N HIS A 12 -4.79 12.12 -2.86
CA HIS A 12 -5.50 13.24 -3.46
C HIS A 12 -6.92 12.87 -3.90
N ASP A 13 -7.05 11.75 -4.60
CA ASP A 13 -8.33 11.30 -5.18
C ASP A 13 -8.74 10.02 -4.47
N TYR A 14 -9.70 10.12 -3.58
CA TYR A 14 -10.12 9.00 -2.75
C TYR A 14 -10.63 7.82 -3.58
N ALA A 15 -11.51 8.07 -4.53
CA ALA A 15 -12.11 6.99 -5.34
C ALA A 15 -11.05 6.25 -6.16
N ARG A 16 -10.12 6.98 -6.73
CA ARG A 16 -9.02 6.42 -7.53
C ARG A 16 -8.07 5.59 -6.66
N SER A 17 -7.65 6.13 -5.53
CA SER A 17 -6.73 5.43 -4.63
C SER A 17 -7.38 4.23 -3.98
N LYS A 18 -8.67 4.33 -3.61
CA LYS A 18 -9.41 3.20 -3.08
C LYS A 18 -9.46 2.04 -4.08
N ALA A 19 -9.79 2.32 -5.33
CA ALA A 19 -9.84 1.32 -6.38
C ALA A 19 -8.47 0.69 -6.61
N PHE A 20 -7.41 1.50 -6.61
CA PHE A 20 -6.04 1.02 -6.75
C PHE A 20 -5.69 0.02 -5.65
N TYR A 21 -5.90 0.40 -4.39
CA TYR A 21 -5.51 -0.46 -3.26
C TYR A 21 -6.39 -1.69 -3.12
N GLU A 22 -7.69 -1.59 -3.45
CA GLU A 22 -8.54 -2.78 -3.48
C GLU A 22 -8.01 -3.83 -4.46
N ALA A 23 -7.53 -3.39 -5.62
CA ALA A 23 -6.98 -4.29 -6.62
C ALA A 23 -5.57 -4.78 -6.27
N ALA A 24 -4.69 -3.86 -5.87
CA ALA A 24 -3.28 -4.18 -5.64
C ALA A 24 -3.06 -5.07 -4.41
N LEU A 25 -3.85 -4.88 -3.37
CA LEU A 25 -3.69 -5.60 -2.11
C LEU A 25 -4.43 -6.94 -2.08
N ALA A 26 -5.37 -7.16 -3.00
CA ALA A 26 -6.14 -8.41 -3.04
C ALA A 26 -5.26 -9.66 -3.15
N PRO A 27 -4.21 -9.70 -4.00
CA PRO A 27 -3.33 -10.87 -4.08
C PRO A 27 -2.60 -11.19 -2.77
N LEU A 28 -2.48 -10.21 -1.87
CA LEU A 28 -1.86 -10.41 -0.56
C LEU A 28 -2.86 -10.86 0.50
N GLY A 29 -4.13 -11.05 0.12
CA GLY A 29 -5.20 -11.38 1.06
C GLY A 29 -5.64 -10.20 1.92
N ILE A 30 -5.32 -8.98 1.49
CA ILE A 30 -5.67 -7.74 2.21
C ILE A 30 -6.85 -7.11 1.49
N LYS A 31 -7.87 -6.72 2.25
CA LYS A 31 -9.09 -6.14 1.69
C LYS A 31 -9.56 -4.94 2.53
N LYS A 32 -10.44 -4.13 1.94
CA LYS A 32 -11.06 -3.04 2.67
C LYS A 32 -11.98 -3.63 3.74
N VAL A 33 -11.80 -3.22 4.99
CA VAL A 33 -12.59 -3.71 6.13
C VAL A 33 -13.36 -2.60 6.84
N MET A 34 -13.00 -1.34 6.58
CA MET A 34 -13.70 -0.19 7.14
C MET A 34 -13.69 0.96 6.16
N GLU A 35 -14.72 1.80 6.23
CA GLU A 35 -14.81 3.01 5.39
C GLU A 35 -15.59 4.09 6.13
N PHE A 36 -15.04 5.31 6.17
CA PHE A 36 -15.67 6.48 6.75
C PHE A 36 -15.43 7.69 5.84
N GLY A 37 -16.50 8.23 5.22
CA GLY A 37 -16.35 9.41 4.37
C GLY A 37 -15.29 9.22 3.29
N GLN A 38 -14.23 10.05 3.34
CA GLN A 38 -13.13 10.01 2.38
C GLN A 38 -11.90 9.27 2.96
N ALA A 39 -12.14 8.22 3.75
CA ALA A 39 -11.10 7.38 4.32
C ALA A 39 -11.53 5.94 4.37
N CYS A 40 -10.60 5.01 4.12
CA CYS A 40 -10.88 3.59 4.30
C CYS A 40 -9.65 2.86 4.81
N GLY A 41 -9.90 1.75 5.51
CA GLY A 41 -8.88 0.92 6.11
C GLY A 41 -8.86 -0.48 5.53
N PHE A 42 -7.67 -1.01 5.37
CA PHE A 42 -7.39 -2.32 4.78
C PHE A 42 -6.69 -3.23 5.79
N GLY A 43 -7.02 -4.51 5.75
CA GLY A 43 -6.38 -5.50 6.61
C GLY A 43 -6.72 -6.92 6.15
N ARG A 44 -5.99 -7.89 6.70
CA ARG A 44 -6.25 -9.32 6.40
C ARG A 44 -7.43 -9.85 7.20
N ASP A 45 -7.63 -9.32 8.42
CA ASP A 45 -8.74 -9.70 9.29
C ASP A 45 -9.74 -8.54 9.37
N LEU A 46 -10.50 -8.46 10.43
CA LEU A 46 -11.48 -7.39 10.62
C LEU A 46 -10.85 -6.10 11.13
N LYS A 47 -9.58 -6.15 11.56
CA LYS A 47 -8.87 -4.97 12.05
C LYS A 47 -8.02 -4.37 10.94
N PRO A 48 -8.29 -3.12 10.53
CA PRO A 48 -7.46 -2.46 9.53
C PRO A 48 -6.13 -2.00 10.14
N ASP A 49 -5.05 -2.17 9.39
CA ASP A 49 -3.73 -1.68 9.78
C ASP A 49 -3.13 -0.72 8.75
N PHE A 50 -3.76 -0.57 7.61
CA PHE A 50 -3.36 0.39 6.59
C PHE A 50 -4.56 1.21 6.15
N TRP A 51 -4.47 2.54 6.33
CA TRP A 51 -5.53 3.47 5.97
C TRP A 51 -5.08 4.39 4.85
N ILE A 52 -6.03 4.80 4.02
CA ILE A 52 -5.85 5.92 3.09
C ILE A 52 -6.95 6.94 3.38
N GLY A 53 -6.67 8.20 3.12
CA GLY A 53 -7.65 9.26 3.31
C GLY A 53 -7.18 10.58 2.72
N THR A 54 -8.15 11.44 2.41
CA THR A 54 -7.85 12.77 1.85
C THR A 54 -7.67 13.83 2.94
N GLY A 55 -7.99 13.51 4.21
CA GLY A 55 -7.99 14.50 5.27
C GLY A 55 -9.03 15.59 5.05
N PRO A 56 -8.96 16.70 5.78
CA PRO A 56 -8.07 16.93 6.91
C PRO A 56 -8.50 16.16 8.16
N THR A 57 -7.53 15.85 8.99
CA THR A 57 -7.77 15.39 10.35
C THR A 57 -7.44 16.51 11.33
N SER A 58 -7.65 16.28 12.64
CA SER A 58 -7.49 17.33 13.64
C SER A 58 -6.07 17.91 13.72
N PHE A 59 -5.05 17.17 13.20
CA PHE A 59 -3.65 17.62 13.26
C PHE A 59 -3.12 18.17 11.94
N GLN A 60 -3.93 18.16 10.87
CA GLN A 60 -3.48 18.57 9.52
C GLN A 60 -4.03 19.92 9.14
N ALA A 61 -3.15 20.82 8.67
CA ALA A 61 -3.58 22.09 8.07
C ALA A 61 -3.93 21.86 6.59
N PRO A 62 -4.90 22.62 6.02
CA PRO A 62 -5.26 22.45 4.61
C PRO A 62 -4.09 22.59 3.64
N GLU A 63 -3.13 23.45 3.93
CA GLU A 63 -1.95 23.66 3.09
C GLU A 63 -1.10 22.39 2.99
N GLN A 64 -1.06 21.60 4.05
CA GLN A 64 -0.27 20.37 4.10
C GLN A 64 -0.86 19.29 3.21
N LEU A 65 -2.17 19.34 2.94
CA LEU A 65 -2.85 18.34 2.12
C LEU A 65 -2.73 18.60 0.62
N ARG A 66 -2.30 19.80 0.23
CA ARG A 66 -2.09 20.13 -1.19
C ARG A 66 -0.80 19.53 -1.73
N ILE A 67 0.16 19.29 -0.85
CA ILE A 67 1.44 18.70 -1.23
C ILE A 67 1.57 17.37 -0.50
N ILE A 68 1.53 16.28 -1.25
CA ILE A 68 1.70 14.94 -0.69
C ILE A 68 3.17 14.57 -0.74
N THR A 69 3.78 14.38 0.43
CA THR A 69 5.14 13.86 0.52
C THR A 69 5.10 12.36 0.25
N PRO A 70 5.84 11.87 -0.76
CA PRO A 70 5.89 10.43 -1.03
C PRO A 70 6.35 9.64 0.19
N THR A 71 5.68 8.54 0.44
CA THR A 71 5.92 7.68 1.60
C THR A 71 6.16 6.25 1.10
N HIS A 72 6.98 5.49 1.82
CA HIS A 72 7.25 4.09 1.51
C HIS A 72 6.53 3.20 2.50
N VAL A 73 5.72 2.27 1.99
CA VAL A 73 5.02 1.27 2.79
C VAL A 73 5.26 -0.09 2.18
N ALA A 74 5.72 -1.05 2.99
CA ALA A 74 5.96 -2.41 2.56
C ALA A 74 4.97 -3.35 3.24
N PHE A 75 4.33 -4.20 2.45
CA PHE A 75 3.39 -5.21 2.93
C PHE A 75 4.06 -6.56 2.93
N SER A 76 3.85 -7.34 3.99
CA SER A 76 4.35 -8.71 4.05
C SER A 76 3.57 -9.61 3.11
N ALA A 77 4.29 -10.40 2.33
CA ALA A 77 3.72 -11.45 1.51
C ALA A 77 4.09 -12.82 2.10
N ARG A 78 3.25 -13.81 1.83
CA ARG A 78 3.44 -15.16 2.37
C ARG A 78 4.10 -16.10 1.38
N SER A 79 4.34 -15.62 0.15
CA SER A 79 4.96 -16.41 -0.91
C SER A 79 5.47 -15.48 -2.02
N ARG A 80 6.33 -16.01 -2.88
CA ARG A 80 6.75 -15.28 -4.09
C ARG A 80 5.57 -15.03 -5.02
N ALA A 81 4.64 -15.99 -5.10
CA ALA A 81 3.45 -15.84 -5.94
C ALA A 81 2.60 -14.63 -5.51
N GLU A 82 2.50 -14.37 -4.20
CA GLU A 82 1.79 -13.19 -3.71
C GLU A 82 2.49 -11.89 -4.12
N VAL A 83 3.81 -11.85 -4.06
CA VAL A 83 4.58 -10.68 -4.51
C VAL A 83 4.35 -10.42 -6.00
N GLU A 84 4.39 -11.48 -6.80
CA GLU A 84 4.16 -11.38 -8.25
C GLU A 84 2.72 -10.96 -8.55
N GLY A 85 1.75 -11.51 -7.83
CA GLY A 85 0.34 -11.14 -7.98
C GLY A 85 0.08 -9.69 -7.62
N PHE A 86 0.69 -9.21 -6.53
CA PHE A 86 0.63 -7.80 -6.14
C PHE A 86 1.12 -6.89 -7.25
N HIS A 87 2.31 -7.18 -7.78
CA HIS A 87 2.92 -6.34 -8.83
C HIS A 87 2.03 -6.28 -10.07
N ALA A 88 1.56 -7.43 -10.54
CA ALA A 88 0.70 -7.50 -11.72
C ALA A 88 -0.61 -6.73 -11.50
N ALA A 89 -1.26 -6.95 -10.35
CA ALA A 89 -2.54 -6.31 -10.04
C ALA A 89 -2.38 -4.80 -9.87
N ALA A 90 -1.30 -4.35 -9.23
CA ALA A 90 -1.04 -2.94 -9.02
C ALA A 90 -0.79 -2.21 -10.35
N LEU A 91 -0.03 -2.81 -11.27
CA LEU A 91 0.17 -2.23 -12.60
C LEU A 91 -1.13 -2.17 -13.38
N ALA A 92 -1.94 -3.23 -13.33
CA ALA A 92 -3.24 -3.26 -14.01
C ALA A 92 -4.20 -2.20 -13.45
N ALA A 93 -4.06 -1.84 -12.18
CA ALA A 93 -4.90 -0.84 -11.52
C ALA A 93 -4.37 0.60 -11.70
N GLY A 94 -3.36 0.81 -12.52
CA GLY A 94 -2.84 2.14 -12.85
C GLY A 94 -1.58 2.54 -12.09
N GLY A 95 -0.99 1.64 -11.31
CA GLY A 95 0.29 1.90 -10.67
C GLY A 95 1.43 1.94 -11.68
N LYS A 96 2.54 2.55 -11.27
CA LYS A 96 3.72 2.66 -12.10
C LYS A 96 4.79 1.69 -11.58
N ASP A 97 5.38 0.90 -12.47
CA ASP A 97 6.46 -0.02 -12.12
C ASP A 97 7.63 0.74 -11.49
N PHE A 98 8.07 0.27 -10.34
CA PHE A 98 9.22 0.83 -9.63
C PHE A 98 10.19 -0.26 -9.18
N GLY A 99 9.98 -1.49 -9.59
CA GLY A 99 10.84 -2.63 -9.32
C GLY A 99 10.10 -3.94 -9.49
N ALA A 100 10.44 -4.68 -10.57
CA ALA A 100 9.79 -5.96 -10.86
C ALA A 100 10.09 -7.00 -9.75
N PRO A 101 9.23 -8.02 -9.61
CA PRO A 101 9.46 -9.07 -8.61
C PRO A 101 10.82 -9.73 -8.79
N GLY A 102 11.55 -9.86 -7.70
CA GLY A 102 12.87 -10.49 -7.72
C GLY A 102 13.58 -10.41 -6.39
N LEU A 103 14.69 -11.11 -6.31
CA LEU A 103 15.54 -11.09 -5.12
C LEU A 103 16.27 -9.75 -5.01
N ARG A 104 16.35 -9.23 -3.79
CA ARG A 104 17.11 -8.03 -3.44
C ARG A 104 18.17 -8.44 -2.43
N THR A 105 19.20 -9.12 -2.92
CA THR A 105 20.23 -9.75 -2.08
C THR A 105 21.06 -8.74 -1.29
N HIS A 106 21.07 -7.48 -1.71
CA HIS A 106 21.73 -6.42 -0.95
C HIS A 106 21.01 -6.08 0.36
N TYR A 107 19.72 -6.46 0.50
CA TYR A 107 19.04 -6.36 1.80
C TYR A 107 19.30 -7.61 2.63
N HIS A 108 19.01 -8.79 2.08
CA HIS A 108 19.44 -10.08 2.63
C HIS A 108 19.17 -11.17 1.57
N PRO A 109 19.75 -12.38 1.74
CA PRO A 109 19.73 -13.39 0.66
C PRO A 109 18.35 -13.90 0.24
N ARG A 110 17.35 -13.77 1.11
CA ARG A 110 15.99 -14.29 0.81
C ARG A 110 14.95 -13.18 0.65
N TYR A 111 15.40 -11.93 0.50
CA TYR A 111 14.49 -10.81 0.32
C TYR A 111 13.96 -10.82 -1.11
N TYR A 112 12.69 -11.23 -1.27
CA TYR A 112 12.01 -11.25 -2.56
C TYR A 112 10.92 -10.19 -2.55
N GLY A 113 11.09 -9.14 -3.36
CA GLY A 113 10.20 -7.99 -3.31
C GLY A 113 9.83 -7.46 -4.68
N ALA A 114 8.79 -6.63 -4.70
CA ALA A 114 8.37 -5.86 -5.86
C ALA A 114 7.86 -4.50 -5.41
N PHE A 115 8.05 -3.49 -6.24
CA PHE A 115 7.76 -2.11 -5.92
C PHE A 115 6.88 -1.49 -7.01
N VAL A 116 5.88 -0.72 -6.60
CA VAL A 116 4.99 0.01 -7.50
C VAL A 116 4.73 1.39 -6.91
N LEU A 117 4.72 2.43 -7.75
CA LEU A 117 4.26 3.73 -7.29
C LEU A 117 2.74 3.79 -7.42
N ASP A 118 2.08 4.25 -6.36
CA ASP A 118 0.63 4.41 -6.36
C ASP A 118 0.22 5.68 -7.13
N PRO A 119 -1.09 5.99 -7.24
CA PRO A 119 -1.53 7.17 -7.99
C PRO A 119 -0.95 8.50 -7.52
N ASP A 120 -0.51 8.59 -6.28
CA ASP A 120 0.08 9.82 -5.71
C ASP A 120 1.61 9.78 -5.68
N GLY A 121 2.23 8.71 -6.15
CA GLY A 121 3.68 8.57 -6.16
C GLY A 121 4.27 7.95 -4.90
N HIS A 122 3.45 7.38 -4.02
CA HIS A 122 3.96 6.63 -2.88
C HIS A 122 4.59 5.33 -3.36
N ASP A 123 5.70 4.94 -2.73
CA ASP A 123 6.42 3.70 -3.03
C ASP A 123 5.80 2.56 -2.20
N ILE A 124 5.08 1.70 -2.88
CA ILE A 124 4.37 0.57 -2.27
C ILE A 124 5.07 -0.72 -2.65
N GLU A 125 5.37 -1.50 -1.65
CA GLU A 125 6.16 -2.73 -1.80
C GLU A 125 5.39 -3.92 -1.26
N ALA A 126 5.56 -5.09 -1.89
CA ALA A 126 5.26 -6.38 -1.27
C ALA A 126 6.56 -7.14 -1.12
N VAL A 127 6.79 -7.74 0.04
CA VAL A 127 8.04 -8.44 0.32
C VAL A 127 7.78 -9.79 1.01
N PHE A 128 8.49 -10.80 0.53
CA PHE A 128 8.49 -12.15 1.11
C PHE A 128 9.92 -12.48 1.53
N HIS A 129 10.07 -12.86 2.79
CA HIS A 129 11.39 -13.11 3.36
C HIS A 129 11.80 -14.59 3.34
N GLY A 130 11.18 -15.37 2.51
CA GLY A 130 11.48 -16.80 2.41
C GLY A 130 10.87 -17.60 3.52
#